data_76067bd040468ce31e06aca25d79ba58
#
_entry.id   76067bd040468ce31e06aca25d79ba58
#
_cell.length_a   1.000
_cell.length_b   1.000
_cell.length_c   1.000
_cell.angle_alpha   90.00
_cell.angle_beta   90.00
_cell.angle_gamma   90.00
#
_symmetry.space_group_name_H-M   'P 1'
#
loop_
_entity.id
_entity.type
_entity.pdbx_description
1 polymer ?
#
loop_
_entity_poly.entity_id
_entity_poly.type
_entity_poly.pdbx_seq_one_letter_code
_entity_poly.pdbx_strand_id
1 'polypeptide(L)'
;MPAVHTRILPPDSIEEARLTYVVIAAREKERWIFVRHQERNTWEMPAGHIEKGETADQAARRELFEETGTIDSTLRYLCDYQVSLGEKTESGRLYFANILDRNANLEYEIEELCFLPDLPASLTYPEVQGLLFQHASELLRS
;
A
#
# COMPACT_ATOMS: atom_id res chain seq x y z
N MET A 1 7.26 25.39 3.25
CA MET A 1 7.12 23.92 3.35
C MET A 1 7.55 23.28 2.04
N PRO A 2 8.47 22.34 2.04
CA PRO A 2 8.81 21.63 0.81
C PRO A 2 7.60 20.84 0.32
N ALA A 3 7.43 20.82 -0.98
CA ALA A 3 6.37 20.04 -1.59
C ALA A 3 6.76 18.55 -1.62
N VAL A 4 5.75 17.69 -1.52
CA VAL A 4 5.93 16.26 -1.68
C VAL A 4 5.83 15.92 -3.17
N HIS A 5 6.82 15.22 -3.69
CA HIS A 5 6.82 14.74 -5.07
C HIS A 5 6.87 13.22 -5.10
N THR A 6 5.91 12.62 -5.79
CA THR A 6 5.86 11.18 -5.98
C THR A 6 6.13 10.86 -7.44
N ARG A 7 7.09 9.98 -7.68
CA ARG A 7 7.43 9.49 -9.02
C ARG A 7 7.13 8.01 -9.11
N ILE A 8 6.35 7.63 -10.10
CA ILE A 8 6.09 6.22 -10.41
C ILE A 8 7.13 5.78 -11.41
N LEU A 9 7.78 4.66 -11.11
CA LEU A 9 8.86 4.10 -11.92
C LEU A 9 8.47 2.72 -12.43
N PRO A 10 9.00 2.28 -13.56
CA PRO A 10 8.75 0.91 -14.03
C PRO A 10 9.20 -0.12 -12.99
N PRO A 11 8.67 -1.36 -13.06
CA PRO A 11 9.19 -2.43 -12.22
C PRO A 11 10.70 -2.60 -12.38
N ASP A 12 11.36 -3.01 -11.30
CA ASP A 12 12.80 -3.23 -11.24
C ASP A 12 13.66 -1.98 -11.45
N SER A 13 13.09 -0.80 -11.18
CA SER A 13 13.84 0.46 -11.23
C SER A 13 14.72 0.68 -9.99
N ILE A 14 14.31 0.13 -8.84
CA ILE A 14 15.01 0.29 -7.57
C ILE A 14 15.49 -1.07 -7.09
N GLU A 15 16.76 -1.16 -6.70
CA GLU A 15 17.29 -2.39 -6.09
C GLU A 15 16.52 -2.69 -4.81
N GLU A 16 16.15 -3.94 -4.60
CA GLU A 16 15.34 -4.33 -3.44
C GLU A 16 15.95 -3.90 -2.11
N ALA A 17 17.27 -3.96 -1.98
CA ALA A 17 17.97 -3.54 -0.77
C ALA A 17 17.79 -2.05 -0.45
N ARG A 18 17.37 -1.24 -1.43
CA ARG A 18 17.18 0.20 -1.27
C ARG A 18 15.73 0.59 -1.05
N LEU A 19 14.82 -0.38 -1.07
CA LEU A 19 13.39 -0.13 -0.80
C LEU A 19 13.16 0.05 0.68
N THR A 20 12.35 1.03 1.05
CA THR A 20 11.97 1.32 2.43
C THR A 20 10.55 0.85 2.74
N TYR A 21 9.63 1.02 1.77
CA TYR A 21 8.20 0.80 1.99
C TYR A 21 7.60 -0.15 0.98
N VAL A 22 6.49 -0.77 1.39
CA VAL A 22 5.56 -1.43 0.47
C VAL A 22 4.18 -0.80 0.65
N VAL A 23 3.44 -0.68 -0.46
CA VAL A 23 2.05 -0.24 -0.47
C VAL A 23 1.27 -1.26 -1.28
N ILE A 24 0.11 -1.66 -0.79
CA ILE A 24 -0.67 -2.70 -1.42
C ILE A 24 -2.07 -2.15 -1.76
N ALA A 25 -2.40 -2.12 -3.04
CA ALA A 25 -3.77 -1.90 -3.48
C ALA A 25 -4.50 -3.23 -3.31
N ALA A 26 -5.23 -3.38 -2.22
CA ALA A 26 -5.86 -4.63 -1.83
C ALA A 26 -7.34 -4.63 -2.22
N ARG A 27 -7.77 -5.68 -2.88
CA ARG A 27 -9.13 -5.80 -3.39
C ARG A 27 -9.73 -7.11 -2.97
N GLU A 28 -10.91 -7.05 -2.37
CA GLU A 28 -11.71 -8.22 -2.03
C GLU A 28 -12.99 -8.16 -2.83
N LYS A 29 -13.19 -9.13 -3.72
CA LYS A 29 -14.28 -9.12 -4.70
C LYS A 29 -14.17 -7.85 -5.56
N GLU A 30 -15.14 -6.96 -5.52
CA GLU A 30 -15.14 -5.76 -6.36
C GLU A 30 -14.88 -4.47 -5.59
N ARG A 31 -14.43 -4.59 -4.33
CA ARG A 31 -14.20 -3.43 -3.47
C ARG A 31 -12.77 -3.37 -2.97
N TRP A 32 -12.25 -2.15 -2.90
CA TRP A 32 -10.91 -1.88 -2.39
C TRP A 32 -10.94 -1.76 -0.87
N ILE A 33 -9.90 -2.26 -0.22
CA ILE A 33 -9.77 -2.21 1.23
C ILE A 33 -8.88 -1.03 1.61
N PHE A 34 -9.39 -0.19 2.51
CA PHE A 34 -8.61 0.87 3.12
C PHE A 34 -8.62 0.68 4.63
N VAL A 35 -7.55 1.12 5.27
CA VAL A 35 -7.34 0.94 6.70
C VAL A 35 -7.23 2.29 7.39
N ARG A 36 -7.68 2.34 8.64
CA ARG A 36 -7.53 3.50 9.50
C ARG A 36 -6.80 3.07 10.77
N HIS A 37 -5.66 3.69 11.02
CA HIS A 37 -4.90 3.44 12.25
C HIS A 37 -5.57 4.11 13.44
N GLN A 38 -5.35 3.56 14.65
CA GLN A 38 -6.04 4.00 15.87
C GLN A 38 -5.96 5.49 16.16
N GLU A 39 -4.85 6.12 15.85
CA GLU A 39 -4.62 7.53 16.16
C GLU A 39 -4.97 8.50 15.04
N ARG A 40 -5.60 8.01 13.97
CA ARG A 40 -5.92 8.83 12.79
C ARG A 40 -7.39 8.77 12.43
N ASN A 41 -7.84 9.85 11.77
CA ASN A 41 -9.20 9.95 11.23
C ASN A 41 -9.22 9.82 9.70
N THR A 42 -8.09 9.41 9.12
CA THR A 42 -7.90 9.32 7.68
C THR A 42 -7.61 7.89 7.26
N TRP A 43 -7.82 7.63 5.99
CA TRP A 43 -7.73 6.28 5.41
C TRP A 43 -6.48 6.15 4.55
N GLU A 44 -5.97 4.92 4.45
CA GLU A 44 -4.83 4.63 3.58
C GLU A 44 -4.92 3.19 3.06
N MET A 45 -4.28 2.93 1.93
CA MET A 45 -4.07 1.56 1.49
C MET A 45 -3.18 0.84 2.49
N PRO A 46 -3.31 -0.48 2.66
CA PRO A 46 -2.37 -1.24 3.47
C PRO A 46 -0.93 -0.94 3.05
N ALA A 47 -0.07 -0.68 4.02
CA ALA A 47 1.30 -0.26 3.74
C ALA A 47 2.16 -0.40 4.99
N GLY A 48 3.47 -0.39 4.80
CA GLY A 48 4.40 -0.37 5.92
C GLY A 48 5.84 -0.46 5.50
N HIS A 49 6.71 -0.45 6.48
CA HIS A 49 8.15 -0.54 6.27
C HIS A 49 8.58 -1.99 5.99
N ILE A 50 9.56 -2.13 5.13
CA ILE A 50 10.25 -3.40 4.94
C ILE A 50 11.21 -3.57 6.12
N GLU A 51 11.09 -4.68 6.84
CA GLU A 51 11.93 -4.96 7.99
C GLU A 51 13.26 -5.60 7.56
N LYS A 52 14.26 -5.48 8.42
CA LYS A 52 15.58 -6.04 8.15
C LYS A 52 15.48 -7.54 7.89
N GLY A 53 16.05 -7.99 6.79
CA GLY A 53 16.03 -9.39 6.41
C GLY A 53 14.80 -9.84 5.64
N GLU A 54 13.84 -8.94 5.46
CA GLU A 54 12.62 -9.20 4.68
C GLU A 54 12.80 -8.82 3.22
N THR A 55 12.22 -9.60 2.32
CA THR A 55 12.03 -9.15 0.94
C THR A 55 10.82 -8.24 0.87
N ALA A 56 10.68 -7.49 -0.21
CA ALA A 56 9.50 -6.65 -0.42
C ALA A 56 8.22 -7.48 -0.45
N ASP A 57 8.24 -8.65 -1.10
CA ASP A 57 7.10 -9.57 -1.14
C ASP A 57 6.70 -10.06 0.25
N GLN A 58 7.68 -10.40 1.08
CA GLN A 58 7.45 -10.83 2.46
C GLN A 58 6.83 -9.69 3.28
N ALA A 59 7.35 -8.48 3.13
CA ALA A 59 6.81 -7.32 3.82
C ALA A 59 5.37 -7.04 3.41
N ALA A 60 5.07 -7.13 2.10
CA ALA A 60 3.72 -6.91 1.60
C ALA A 60 2.73 -7.91 2.20
N ARG A 61 3.10 -9.20 2.24
CA ARG A 61 2.24 -10.24 2.82
C ARG A 61 2.07 -10.06 4.32
N ARG A 62 3.12 -9.67 5.02
CA ARG A 62 3.05 -9.41 6.47
C ARG A 62 2.14 -8.23 6.76
N GLU A 63 2.29 -7.12 6.03
CA GLU A 63 1.44 -5.94 6.22
C GLU A 63 -0.02 -6.22 5.91
N LEU A 64 -0.29 -7.00 4.86
CA LEU A 64 -1.65 -7.43 4.55
C LEU A 64 -2.26 -8.22 5.70
N PHE A 65 -1.49 -9.15 6.28
CA PHE A 65 -1.95 -9.94 7.41
C PHE A 65 -2.20 -9.06 8.63
N GLU A 66 -1.25 -8.20 8.97
CA GLU A 66 -1.33 -7.35 10.16
C GLU A 66 -2.46 -6.31 10.06
N GLU A 67 -2.67 -5.75 8.87
CA GLU A 67 -3.61 -4.64 8.70
C GLU A 67 -4.98 -5.07 8.24
N THR A 68 -5.13 -6.19 7.54
CA THR A 68 -6.43 -6.62 7.01
C THR A 68 -6.84 -8.03 7.47
N GLY A 69 -5.95 -8.77 8.10
CA GLY A 69 -6.20 -10.16 8.46
C GLY A 69 -6.12 -11.12 7.28
N THR A 70 -5.54 -10.71 6.16
CA THR A 70 -5.46 -11.55 4.95
C THR A 70 -4.69 -12.83 5.21
N ILE A 71 -5.31 -13.96 4.92
CA ILE A 71 -4.72 -15.29 5.07
C ILE A 71 -4.29 -15.84 3.72
N ASP A 72 -5.09 -15.60 2.69
CA ASP A 72 -4.82 -16.09 1.34
C ASP A 72 -5.08 -14.98 0.31
N SER A 73 -4.16 -14.78 -0.59
CA SER A 73 -4.25 -13.75 -1.62
C SER A 73 -3.32 -14.07 -2.78
N THR A 74 -3.62 -13.48 -3.94
CA THR A 74 -2.65 -13.39 -5.03
C THR A 74 -2.01 -12.02 -4.95
N LEU A 75 -0.69 -11.96 -5.13
CA LEU A 75 0.08 -10.73 -5.03
C LEU A 75 0.76 -10.45 -6.37
N ARG A 76 0.55 -9.25 -6.91
CA ARG A 76 1.16 -8.82 -8.17
C ARG A 76 1.99 -7.57 -7.96
N TYR A 77 3.26 -7.62 -8.33
CA TYR A 77 4.16 -6.48 -8.31
C TYR A 77 3.83 -5.55 -9.48
N LEU A 78 3.49 -4.29 -9.18
CA LEU A 78 3.06 -3.34 -10.21
C LEU A 78 4.18 -2.38 -10.64
N CYS A 79 4.86 -1.77 -9.69
CA CYS A 79 5.87 -0.76 -10.00
C CYS A 79 6.68 -0.41 -8.76
N ASP A 80 7.76 0.32 -8.98
CA ASP A 80 8.48 0.98 -7.91
C ASP A 80 8.06 2.45 -7.87
N TYR A 81 8.34 3.15 -6.78
CA TYR A 81 8.06 4.57 -6.69
C TYR A 81 9.07 5.25 -5.76
N GLN A 82 9.20 6.55 -5.92
CA GLN A 82 10.01 7.38 -5.03
C GLN A 82 9.19 8.56 -4.55
N VAL A 83 9.37 8.89 -3.27
CA VAL A 83 8.74 10.05 -2.64
C VAL A 83 9.87 10.97 -2.19
N SER A 84 9.84 12.20 -2.67
CA SER A 84 10.80 13.22 -2.30
C SER A 84 10.14 14.30 -1.47
N LEU A 85 10.78 14.66 -0.37
CA LEU A 85 10.36 15.76 0.49
C LEU A 85 11.61 16.57 0.81
N GLY A 86 11.76 17.73 0.14
CA GLY A 86 12.99 18.50 0.23
C GLY A 86 14.16 17.70 -0.34
N GLU A 87 15.21 17.52 0.44
CA GLU A 87 16.38 16.74 0.03
C GLU A 87 16.26 15.25 0.34
N LYS A 88 15.19 14.86 1.04
CA LYS A 88 14.98 13.48 1.44
C LYS A 88 14.21 12.74 0.35
N THR A 89 14.68 11.56 -0.02
CA THR A 89 14.02 10.70 -0.98
C THR A 89 13.93 9.30 -0.40
N GLU A 90 12.73 8.72 -0.44
CA GLU A 90 12.48 7.35 0.01
C GLU A 90 11.87 6.56 -1.13
N SER A 91 12.18 5.28 -1.18
CA SER A 91 11.72 4.41 -2.25
C SER A 91 10.79 3.34 -1.72
N GLY A 92 9.82 2.97 -2.53
CA GLY A 92 8.86 1.93 -2.18
C GLY A 92 8.45 1.11 -3.39
N ARG A 93 7.66 0.09 -3.11
CA ARG A 93 7.14 -0.83 -4.13
C ARG A 93 5.63 -0.95 -3.97
N LEU A 94 4.92 -0.84 -5.09
CA LEU A 94 3.46 -0.95 -5.13
C LEU A 94 3.07 -2.34 -5.62
N TYR A 95 2.16 -2.96 -4.88
CA TYR A 95 1.58 -4.25 -5.22
C TYR A 95 0.07 -4.13 -5.41
N PHE A 96 -0.48 -5.04 -6.18
CA PHE A 96 -1.91 -5.34 -6.16
C PHE A 96 -2.10 -6.69 -5.49
N ALA A 97 -3.05 -6.77 -4.57
CA ALA A 97 -3.43 -8.02 -3.93
C ALA A 97 -4.91 -8.29 -4.17
N ASN A 98 -5.20 -9.48 -4.67
CA ASN A 98 -6.57 -9.98 -4.71
C ASN A 98 -6.75 -10.87 -3.48
N ILE A 99 -7.63 -10.45 -2.56
CA ILE A 99 -7.85 -11.12 -1.29
C ILE A 99 -8.83 -12.27 -1.49
N LEU A 100 -8.40 -13.48 -1.12
CA LEU A 100 -9.21 -14.69 -1.26
C LEU A 100 -9.80 -15.14 0.06
N ASP A 101 -9.10 -14.90 1.17
CA ASP A 101 -9.57 -15.27 2.50
C ASP A 101 -8.96 -14.35 3.56
N ARG A 102 -9.76 -13.97 4.56
CA ARG A 102 -9.35 -13.09 5.65
C ARG A 102 -9.86 -13.58 7.00
N ASN A 103 -9.06 -13.36 8.02
CA ASN A 103 -9.48 -13.47 9.41
C ASN A 103 -10.02 -12.09 9.84
N ALA A 104 -11.26 -12.03 10.25
CA ALA A 104 -11.92 -10.77 10.64
C ALA A 104 -11.44 -10.21 11.98
N ASN A 105 -10.70 -11.00 12.77
CA ASN A 105 -10.21 -10.54 14.08
C ASN A 105 -8.87 -9.86 13.91
N LEU A 106 -8.87 -8.52 13.98
CA LEU A 106 -7.66 -7.70 13.91
C LEU A 106 -7.14 -7.44 15.32
N GLU A 107 -5.89 -7.82 15.58
CA GLU A 107 -5.24 -7.69 16.90
C GLU A 107 -4.15 -6.65 16.92
N TYR A 108 -3.98 -5.89 15.83
CA TYR A 108 -2.89 -4.94 15.66
C TYR A 108 -3.39 -3.48 15.73
N GLU A 109 -2.58 -2.55 15.25
CA GLU A 109 -2.82 -1.10 15.39
C GLU A 109 -3.94 -0.54 14.51
N ILE A 110 -4.62 -1.37 13.75
CA ILE A 110 -5.70 -0.94 12.88
C ILE A 110 -7.00 -0.83 13.67
N GLU A 111 -7.62 0.34 13.62
CA GLU A 111 -8.90 0.59 14.28
C GLU A 111 -10.06 0.04 13.47
N GLU A 112 -10.05 0.26 12.17
CA GLU A 112 -11.11 -0.25 11.32
C GLU A 112 -10.68 -0.37 9.86
N LEU A 113 -11.45 -1.17 9.14
CA LEU A 113 -11.34 -1.31 7.70
C LEU A 113 -12.56 -0.69 7.03
N CYS A 114 -12.41 -0.21 5.81
CA CYS A 114 -13.56 0.08 4.97
C CYS A 114 -13.35 -0.54 3.59
N PHE A 115 -14.47 -0.84 2.93
CA PHE A 115 -14.50 -1.50 1.63
C PHE A 115 -15.25 -0.58 0.67
N LEU A 116 -14.54 -0.02 -0.30
CA LEU A 116 -15.06 1.01 -1.17
C LEU A 116 -14.84 0.66 -2.64
N PRO A 117 -15.73 1.14 -3.53
CA PRO A 117 -15.51 0.95 -4.96
C PRO A 117 -14.39 1.82 -5.52
N ASP A 118 -13.98 2.87 -4.79
CA ASP A 118 -12.97 3.84 -5.23
C ASP A 118 -12.31 4.46 -4.00
N LEU A 119 -11.36 5.39 -4.21
CA LEU A 119 -10.65 6.07 -3.14
C LEU A 119 -11.58 6.79 -2.16
N PRO A 120 -11.29 6.74 -0.85
CA PRO A 120 -11.98 7.58 0.11
C PRO A 120 -11.59 9.05 -0.05
N ALA A 121 -12.45 9.94 0.44
CA ALA A 121 -12.19 11.38 0.36
C ALA A 121 -11.08 11.84 1.32
N SER A 122 -10.88 11.13 2.42
CA SER A 122 -9.95 11.53 3.47
C SER A 122 -8.75 10.58 3.53
N LEU A 123 -7.76 10.81 2.68
CA LEU A 123 -6.53 10.03 2.66
C LEU A 123 -5.49 10.61 3.62
N THR A 124 -4.74 9.73 4.28
CA THR A 124 -3.64 10.13 5.18
C THR A 124 -2.50 10.78 4.39
N TYR A 125 -2.18 10.23 3.22
CA TYR A 125 -1.08 10.72 2.37
C TYR A 125 -1.58 10.89 0.94
N PRO A 126 -2.40 11.93 0.66
CA PRO A 126 -3.05 12.04 -0.65
C PRO A 126 -2.07 12.23 -1.81
N GLU A 127 -0.93 12.92 -1.59
CA GLU A 127 0.07 13.15 -2.65
C GLU A 127 0.82 11.87 -3.05
N VAL A 128 0.81 10.87 -2.19
CA VAL A 128 1.46 9.59 -2.45
C VAL A 128 0.42 8.54 -2.81
N GLN A 129 -0.50 8.28 -1.90
CA GLN A 129 -1.45 7.18 -2.05
C GLN A 129 -2.49 7.41 -3.14
N GLY A 130 -2.92 8.65 -3.32
CA GLY A 130 -3.84 8.98 -4.41
C GLY A 130 -3.24 8.65 -5.77
N LEU A 131 -1.99 9.02 -5.98
CA LEU A 131 -1.29 8.76 -7.24
C LEU A 131 -1.03 7.26 -7.45
N LEU A 132 -0.59 6.57 -6.40
CA LEU A 132 -0.34 5.12 -6.48
C LEU A 132 -1.62 4.33 -6.75
N PHE A 133 -2.71 4.69 -6.08
CA PHE A 133 -4.00 4.04 -6.29
C PHE A 133 -4.48 4.23 -7.73
N GLN A 134 -4.39 5.44 -8.23
CA GLN A 134 -4.79 5.75 -9.61
C GLN A 134 -4.00 4.91 -10.61
N HIS A 135 -2.69 4.79 -10.39
CA HIS A 135 -1.83 3.97 -11.25
C HIS A 135 -2.23 2.49 -11.20
N ALA A 136 -2.46 1.94 -10.00
CA ALA A 136 -2.91 0.56 -9.85
C ALA A 136 -4.24 0.33 -10.55
N SER A 137 -5.19 1.23 -10.36
CA SER A 137 -6.51 1.15 -10.95
C SER A 137 -6.44 1.15 -12.49
N GLU A 138 -5.59 1.99 -13.06
CA GLU A 138 -5.40 2.06 -14.51
C GLU A 138 -4.78 0.78 -15.08
N LEU A 139 -3.78 0.23 -14.40
CA LEU A 139 -3.15 -1.03 -14.83
C LEU A 139 -4.13 -2.19 -14.84
N LEU A 140 -5.07 -2.21 -13.90
CA LEU A 140 -6.04 -3.30 -13.79
C LEU A 140 -7.20 -3.20 -14.79
N ARG A 141 -7.38 -2.04 -15.42
CA ARG A 141 -8.39 -1.85 -16.46
C ARG A 141 -7.91 -2.26 -17.85
N SER A 142 -6.63 -2.37 -18.05
CA SER A 142 -6.04 -2.71 -19.36
C SER A 142 -5.90 -4.21 -19.60
#